data_a93b451a0ada0e01848ee55623035b05
#
_entry.id   a93b451a0ada0e01848ee55623035b05
#
_cell.length_a   1.000
_cell.length_b   1.000
_cell.length_c   1.000
_cell.angle_alpha   90.00
_cell.angle_beta   90.00
_cell.angle_gamma   90.00
#
_symmetry.space_group_name_H-M   'P 1'
#
loop_
_entity.id
_entity.type
_entity.pdbx_description
1 polymer ?
#
loop_
_entity_poly.entity_id
_entity_poly.type
_entity_poly.pdbx_seq_one_letter_code
_entity_poly.pdbx_strand_id
1 'polypeptide(L)'
;IRDTLNAIEGCKVNKVSDSVFLVHLGGKIEVGVKVPMRNRTDLARAYTPGVARVCTAIANNPADARNLTIKRNTVAVVTDGSAVLGLGNIGPEAAMPVMEGKAALFKKFADVDAWPICLDTQDVDEIVRTVEIIAPGFGGINLEDISAPRCFEVERKLRERLNIPVFHDDQHGTAVVVLAALLNASKLVNKELSSMKIVMSGAGAAGAAVAQLLLHAGATNITLFDSKGVLSRARKDLDPSRAELAQRTNMNNFEGTLGEALVGSDVFIGVSQPNVITGADIEKMAQDSIVFALANPDPEINPIEAAKFAKVVATGRSDYPNQINNVLAFPGIFRGLLDSGAIHITDEILIASAHAIADCVKDKALSPVYIVPSVFDINVAPAVAAAVIAASKVSSEKS
;
A
#
# COMPACT_ATOMS: atom_id res chain seq x y z
N ILE A 1 -21.44 -15.56 -22.30
CA ILE A 1 -22.06 -16.63 -21.46
C ILE A 1 -23.56 -16.65 -21.64
N ARG A 2 -24.31 -15.56 -21.40
CA ARG A 2 -25.78 -15.54 -21.52
C ARG A 2 -26.24 -15.96 -22.92
N ASP A 3 -25.64 -15.36 -23.94
CA ASP A 3 -25.98 -15.63 -25.34
C ASP A 3 -25.58 -17.06 -25.75
N THR A 4 -24.46 -17.56 -25.27
CA THR A 4 -24.00 -18.92 -25.47
C THR A 4 -24.94 -19.93 -24.85
N LEU A 5 -25.43 -19.67 -23.62
CA LEU A 5 -26.40 -20.56 -22.96
C LEU A 5 -27.79 -20.51 -23.60
N ASN A 6 -28.24 -19.33 -24.06
CA ASN A 6 -29.50 -19.21 -24.78
C ASN A 6 -29.48 -19.85 -26.19
N ALA A 7 -28.29 -20.08 -26.76
CA ALA A 7 -28.13 -20.77 -28.03
C ALA A 7 -28.26 -22.31 -27.93
N ILE A 8 -28.29 -22.84 -26.72
CA ILE A 8 -28.51 -24.27 -26.47
C ILE A 8 -30.01 -24.56 -26.53
N GLU A 9 -30.42 -25.50 -27.37
CA GLU A 9 -31.81 -25.89 -27.54
C GLU A 9 -32.41 -26.33 -26.19
N GLY A 10 -33.58 -25.78 -25.85
CA GLY A 10 -34.26 -26.04 -24.58
C GLY A 10 -33.75 -25.25 -23.38
N CYS A 11 -32.66 -24.44 -23.53
CA CYS A 11 -32.15 -23.56 -22.50
C CYS A 11 -32.68 -22.13 -22.65
N LYS A 12 -33.15 -21.55 -21.54
CA LYS A 12 -33.51 -20.13 -21.43
C LYS A 12 -32.90 -19.55 -20.16
N VAL A 13 -32.02 -18.59 -20.30
CA VAL A 13 -31.45 -17.87 -19.16
C VAL A 13 -32.43 -16.80 -18.68
N ASN A 14 -33.12 -17.10 -17.57
CA ASN A 14 -34.13 -16.20 -16.99
C ASN A 14 -33.51 -15.05 -16.21
N LYS A 15 -32.40 -15.30 -15.52
CA LYS A 15 -31.69 -14.29 -14.71
C LYS A 15 -30.19 -14.58 -14.69
N VAL A 16 -29.40 -13.53 -14.81
CA VAL A 16 -27.96 -13.56 -14.55
C VAL A 16 -27.71 -12.67 -13.33
N SER A 17 -27.00 -13.17 -12.34
CA SER A 17 -26.54 -12.37 -11.21
C SER A 17 -25.04 -12.54 -11.10
N ASP A 18 -24.35 -11.41 -10.94
CA ASP A 18 -22.93 -11.36 -10.66
C ASP A 18 -22.76 -11.01 -9.18
N SER A 19 -22.13 -11.89 -8.41
CA SER A 19 -21.95 -11.71 -6.97
C SER A 19 -21.10 -10.47 -6.65
N VAL A 20 -20.17 -10.11 -7.53
CA VAL A 20 -19.34 -8.91 -7.36
C VAL A 20 -20.20 -7.65 -7.46
N PHE A 21 -21.06 -7.56 -8.49
CA PHE A 21 -21.99 -6.42 -8.62
C PHE A 21 -23.00 -6.37 -7.47
N LEU A 22 -23.47 -7.52 -6.98
CA LEU A 22 -24.44 -7.56 -5.87
C LEU A 22 -23.87 -6.96 -4.58
N VAL A 23 -22.59 -7.20 -4.28
CA VAL A 23 -21.90 -6.63 -3.10
C VAL A 23 -21.74 -5.11 -3.19
N HIS A 24 -21.76 -4.54 -4.41
CA HIS A 24 -21.61 -3.10 -4.63
C HIS A 24 -22.93 -2.33 -4.69
N LEU A 25 -24.07 -3.02 -4.70
CA LEU A 25 -25.38 -2.34 -4.76
C LEU A 25 -25.63 -1.52 -3.48
N GLY A 26 -25.71 -0.20 -3.64
CA GLY A 26 -25.93 0.74 -2.54
C GLY A 26 -24.68 1.11 -1.74
N GLY A 27 -23.51 0.70 -2.23
CA GLY A 27 -22.22 0.96 -1.58
C GLY A 27 -21.83 -0.12 -0.54
N LYS A 28 -20.60 -0.05 -0.04
CA LYS A 28 -20.01 -1.02 0.90
C LYS A 28 -19.84 -0.49 2.31
N ILE A 29 -20.09 0.79 2.52
CA ILE A 29 -19.91 1.48 3.81
C ILE A 29 -21.16 2.28 4.16
N GLU A 30 -21.38 2.47 5.45
CA GLU A 30 -22.46 3.29 6.00
C GLU A 30 -21.95 4.11 7.19
N VAL A 31 -22.68 5.18 7.55
CA VAL A 31 -22.40 6.00 8.74
C VAL A 31 -23.26 5.53 9.90
N GLY A 32 -22.61 5.13 11.00
CA GLY A 32 -23.28 4.72 12.23
C GLY A 32 -23.15 5.77 13.34
N VAL A 33 -24.14 5.80 14.24
CA VAL A 33 -24.16 6.70 15.40
C VAL A 33 -23.67 5.96 16.65
N LYS A 34 -22.64 6.50 17.31
CA LYS A 34 -22.03 5.91 18.52
C LYS A 34 -22.73 6.28 19.84
N VAL A 35 -23.53 7.35 19.84
CA VAL A 35 -24.20 7.87 21.04
C VAL A 35 -25.71 7.62 20.98
N PRO A 36 -26.38 7.38 22.13
CA PRO A 36 -27.82 7.25 22.15
C PRO A 36 -28.51 8.57 21.83
N MET A 37 -29.59 8.50 21.02
CA MET A 37 -30.47 9.64 20.68
C MET A 37 -31.93 9.24 20.84
N ARG A 38 -32.33 8.85 22.05
CA ARG A 38 -33.65 8.24 22.35
C ARG A 38 -34.66 9.25 22.92
N ASN A 39 -34.20 10.38 23.44
CA ASN A 39 -35.02 11.37 24.13
C ASN A 39 -34.41 12.78 24.05
N ARG A 40 -35.16 13.78 24.55
CA ARG A 40 -34.75 15.20 24.55
C ARG A 40 -33.44 15.43 25.29
N THR A 41 -33.19 14.68 26.35
CA THR A 41 -31.94 14.82 27.12
C THR A 41 -30.73 14.33 26.34
N ASP A 42 -30.85 13.19 25.66
CA ASP A 42 -29.80 12.68 24.78
C ASP A 42 -29.51 13.67 23.64
N LEU A 43 -30.59 14.20 23.01
CA LEU A 43 -30.47 15.22 21.96
C LEU A 43 -29.80 16.50 22.46
N ALA A 44 -30.19 16.99 23.64
CA ALA A 44 -29.60 18.20 24.22
C ALA A 44 -28.11 18.06 24.54
N ARG A 45 -27.65 16.85 24.87
CA ARG A 45 -26.20 16.55 25.09
C ARG A 45 -25.44 16.40 23.79
N ALA A 46 -26.02 15.70 22.81
CA ALA A 46 -25.34 15.40 21.56
C ALA A 46 -25.37 16.59 20.56
N TYR A 47 -26.36 17.47 20.66
CA TYR A 47 -26.56 18.60 19.76
C TYR A 47 -26.85 19.87 20.55
N THR A 48 -27.97 20.54 20.30
CA THR A 48 -28.31 21.82 20.95
C THR A 48 -29.08 21.63 22.26
N PRO A 49 -28.69 22.32 23.35
CA PRO A 49 -27.66 23.37 23.50
C PRO A 49 -26.27 22.85 23.92
N GLY A 50 -26.13 21.57 24.31
CA GLY A 50 -24.93 21.03 24.95
C GLY A 50 -23.65 21.13 24.13
N VAL A 51 -23.74 20.92 22.81
CA VAL A 51 -22.62 20.91 21.88
C VAL A 51 -21.87 22.27 21.88
N ALA A 52 -22.54 23.37 22.15
CA ALA A 52 -21.92 24.71 22.18
C ALA A 52 -20.73 24.78 23.17
N ARG A 53 -20.83 24.08 24.29
CA ARG A 53 -19.74 24.02 25.31
C ARG A 53 -18.50 23.30 24.73
N VAL A 54 -18.71 22.25 23.97
CA VAL A 54 -17.63 21.48 23.30
C VAL A 54 -16.99 22.33 22.20
N CYS A 55 -17.81 23.04 21.40
CA CYS A 55 -17.30 23.97 20.39
C CYS A 55 -16.43 25.07 21.02
N THR A 56 -16.87 25.65 22.14
CA THR A 56 -16.09 26.67 22.87
C THR A 56 -14.77 26.10 23.41
N ALA A 57 -14.79 24.88 23.96
CA ALA A 57 -13.57 24.22 24.43
C ALA A 57 -12.54 24.05 23.30
N ILE A 58 -12.99 23.54 22.13
CA ILE A 58 -12.12 23.35 20.96
C ILE A 58 -11.64 24.70 20.40
N ALA A 59 -12.50 25.72 20.37
CA ALA A 59 -12.10 27.07 19.93
C ALA A 59 -10.98 27.65 20.80
N ASN A 60 -11.04 27.40 22.11
CA ASN A 60 -10.02 27.85 23.09
C ASN A 60 -8.75 26.99 23.03
N ASN A 61 -8.87 25.70 22.74
CA ASN A 61 -7.76 24.76 22.59
C ASN A 61 -8.00 23.83 21.39
N PRO A 62 -7.53 24.16 20.16
CA PRO A 62 -7.74 23.35 18.96
C PRO A 62 -7.26 21.91 19.06
N ALA A 63 -6.29 21.61 19.95
CA ALA A 63 -5.81 20.24 20.18
C ALA A 63 -6.91 19.32 20.72
N ASP A 64 -7.91 19.86 21.43
CA ASP A 64 -9.04 19.10 21.97
C ASP A 64 -9.96 18.54 20.88
N ALA A 65 -9.91 19.07 19.65
CA ALA A 65 -10.67 18.51 18.51
C ALA A 65 -10.37 17.02 18.32
N ARG A 66 -9.13 16.59 18.55
CA ARG A 66 -8.73 15.20 18.47
C ARG A 66 -9.47 14.31 19.48
N ASN A 67 -9.69 14.78 20.68
CA ASN A 67 -10.31 14.00 21.77
C ASN A 67 -11.83 14.12 21.79
N LEU A 68 -12.37 15.23 21.33
CA LEU A 68 -13.79 15.57 21.44
C LEU A 68 -14.58 15.36 20.15
N THR A 69 -13.92 14.93 19.05
CA THR A 69 -14.57 14.69 17.76
C THR A 69 -14.13 13.36 17.14
N ILE A 70 -14.79 12.99 16.02
CA ILE A 70 -14.43 11.83 15.21
C ILE A 70 -13.02 11.93 14.61
N LYS A 71 -12.42 13.12 14.56
CA LYS A 71 -11.05 13.37 14.07
C LYS A 71 -10.02 12.38 14.62
N ARG A 72 -10.19 11.94 15.86
CA ARG A 72 -9.30 10.97 16.51
C ARG A 72 -9.17 9.66 15.73
N ASN A 73 -10.24 9.24 15.05
CA ASN A 73 -10.35 7.92 14.42
C ASN A 73 -10.65 7.97 12.92
N THR A 74 -10.50 9.13 12.28
CA THR A 74 -10.98 9.32 10.92
C THR A 74 -9.84 9.57 9.95
N VAL A 75 -9.86 8.87 8.80
CA VAL A 75 -8.89 9.00 7.70
C VAL A 75 -9.63 9.37 6.41
N ALA A 76 -9.11 10.33 5.65
CA ALA A 76 -9.55 10.57 4.28
C ALA A 76 -8.78 9.65 3.32
N VAL A 77 -9.47 8.89 2.51
CA VAL A 77 -8.90 8.11 1.40
C VAL A 77 -9.09 8.93 0.13
N VAL A 78 -8.02 9.57 -0.33
CA VAL A 78 -8.05 10.57 -1.41
C VAL A 78 -7.49 9.98 -2.69
N THR A 79 -8.24 10.13 -3.78
CA THR A 79 -7.84 9.71 -5.13
C THR A 79 -8.25 10.74 -6.18
N ASP A 80 -7.53 10.78 -7.30
CA ASP A 80 -7.94 11.45 -8.55
C ASP A 80 -8.37 10.44 -9.63
N GLY A 81 -8.34 9.14 -9.32
CA GLY A 81 -8.71 8.06 -10.23
C GLY A 81 -7.77 7.86 -11.41
N SER A 82 -6.52 8.36 -11.33
CA SER A 82 -5.59 8.34 -12.47
C SER A 82 -4.72 7.08 -12.59
N ALA A 83 -4.72 6.21 -11.56
CA ALA A 83 -3.90 4.98 -11.54
C ALA A 83 -4.63 3.80 -10.89
N VAL A 84 -5.91 3.62 -11.18
CA VAL A 84 -6.78 2.65 -10.51
C VAL A 84 -6.45 1.23 -10.92
N LEU A 85 -5.91 0.43 -9.99
CA LEU A 85 -5.54 -0.97 -10.23
C LEU A 85 -4.72 -1.12 -11.53
N GLY A 86 -4.94 -2.16 -12.31
CA GLY A 86 -4.37 -2.31 -13.66
C GLY A 86 -5.14 -1.60 -14.78
N LEU A 87 -6.20 -0.82 -14.45
CA LEU A 87 -7.08 -0.16 -15.41
C LEU A 87 -6.55 1.23 -15.85
N GLY A 88 -5.62 1.80 -15.08
CA GLY A 88 -5.06 3.12 -15.37
C GLY A 88 -5.98 4.28 -15.02
N ASN A 89 -5.99 5.31 -15.86
CA ASN A 89 -6.80 6.53 -15.64
C ASN A 89 -8.26 6.30 -16.07
N ILE A 90 -9.11 5.97 -15.10
CA ILE A 90 -10.55 5.74 -15.33
C ILE A 90 -11.45 6.80 -14.68
N GLY A 91 -10.84 7.80 -14.02
CA GLY A 91 -11.53 8.93 -13.41
C GLY A 91 -12.07 8.67 -11.99
N PRO A 92 -12.49 9.74 -11.30
CA PRO A 92 -12.82 9.69 -9.88
C PRO A 92 -14.10 8.88 -9.58
N GLU A 93 -15.15 8.96 -10.39
CA GLU A 93 -16.37 8.21 -10.14
C GLU A 93 -16.14 6.70 -10.27
N ALA A 94 -15.36 6.28 -11.27
CA ALA A 94 -15.04 4.87 -11.47
C ALA A 94 -14.06 4.32 -10.42
N ALA A 95 -13.28 5.20 -9.75
CA ALA A 95 -12.42 4.86 -8.63
C ALA A 95 -13.20 4.62 -7.32
N MET A 96 -14.41 5.19 -7.16
CA MET A 96 -15.19 5.12 -5.92
C MET A 96 -15.34 3.71 -5.35
N PRO A 97 -15.65 2.66 -6.14
CA PRO A 97 -15.76 1.30 -5.59
C PRO A 97 -14.46 0.80 -4.93
N VAL A 98 -13.29 1.21 -5.44
CA VAL A 98 -11.99 0.85 -4.84
C VAL A 98 -11.79 1.60 -3.53
N MET A 99 -12.10 2.89 -3.50
CA MET A 99 -12.00 3.73 -2.30
C MET A 99 -12.94 3.26 -1.19
N GLU A 100 -14.17 2.86 -1.52
CA GLU A 100 -15.07 2.20 -0.55
C GLU A 100 -14.49 0.87 -0.04
N GLY A 101 -13.86 0.10 -0.91
CA GLY A 101 -13.16 -1.12 -0.52
C GLY A 101 -12.04 -0.82 0.48
N LYS A 102 -11.23 0.19 0.20
CA LYS A 102 -10.16 0.66 1.10
C LYS A 102 -10.74 1.09 2.46
N ALA A 103 -11.83 1.87 2.47
CA ALA A 103 -12.50 2.30 3.70
C ALA A 103 -13.05 1.11 4.51
N ALA A 104 -13.65 0.11 3.85
CA ALA A 104 -14.12 -1.11 4.48
C ALA A 104 -12.98 -1.91 5.12
N LEU A 105 -11.79 -1.99 4.47
CA LEU A 105 -10.61 -2.65 5.01
C LEU A 105 -10.06 -1.91 6.24
N PHE A 106 -9.99 -0.57 6.21
CA PHE A 106 -9.65 0.25 7.37
C PHE A 106 -10.53 -0.07 8.57
N LYS A 107 -11.85 -0.10 8.35
CA LYS A 107 -12.82 -0.40 9.41
C LYS A 107 -12.69 -1.82 9.92
N LYS A 108 -12.60 -2.79 9.00
CA LYS A 108 -12.57 -4.22 9.34
C LYS A 108 -11.35 -4.64 10.13
N PHE A 109 -10.15 -4.14 9.77
CA PHE A 109 -8.89 -4.64 10.32
C PHE A 109 -8.31 -3.77 11.44
N ALA A 110 -8.68 -2.47 11.49
CA ALA A 110 -8.10 -1.54 12.47
C ALA A 110 -9.13 -0.66 13.18
N ASP A 111 -10.42 -0.89 12.95
CA ASP A 111 -11.52 -0.03 13.47
C ASP A 111 -11.30 1.47 13.22
N VAL A 112 -10.75 1.81 12.05
CA VAL A 112 -10.57 3.18 11.58
C VAL A 112 -11.74 3.57 10.68
N ASP A 113 -12.34 4.73 10.94
CA ASP A 113 -13.43 5.30 10.17
C ASP A 113 -12.84 6.03 8.95
N ALA A 114 -12.82 5.41 7.79
CA ALA A 114 -12.25 5.99 6.58
C ALA A 114 -13.33 6.48 5.61
N TRP A 115 -13.05 7.62 4.94
CA TRP A 115 -13.97 8.28 4.04
C TRP A 115 -13.39 8.39 2.64
N PRO A 116 -14.06 7.82 1.61
CA PRO A 116 -13.70 8.02 0.21
C PRO A 116 -13.84 9.49 -0.20
N ILE A 117 -12.77 10.05 -0.76
CA ILE A 117 -12.72 11.41 -1.32
C ILE A 117 -12.16 11.32 -2.73
N CYS A 118 -13.06 11.29 -3.72
CA CYS A 118 -12.71 11.21 -5.13
C CYS A 118 -12.72 12.63 -5.73
N LEU A 119 -11.60 13.08 -6.26
CA LEU A 119 -11.40 14.44 -6.75
C LEU A 119 -11.46 14.48 -8.27
N ASP A 120 -12.31 15.32 -8.82
CA ASP A 120 -12.41 15.56 -10.27
C ASP A 120 -11.37 16.60 -10.73
N THR A 121 -10.11 16.30 -10.42
CA THR A 121 -8.96 17.07 -10.88
C THR A 121 -7.70 16.23 -10.82
N GLN A 122 -6.77 16.46 -11.74
CA GLN A 122 -5.42 15.88 -11.74
C GLN A 122 -4.34 16.96 -11.58
N ASP A 123 -4.73 18.19 -11.28
CA ASP A 123 -3.79 19.27 -10.97
C ASP A 123 -3.26 19.11 -9.54
N VAL A 124 -1.94 19.12 -9.41
CA VAL A 124 -1.26 18.91 -8.13
C VAL A 124 -1.66 19.96 -7.09
N ASP A 125 -1.73 21.23 -7.49
CA ASP A 125 -1.99 22.33 -6.56
C ASP A 125 -3.46 22.34 -6.13
N GLU A 126 -4.40 21.99 -7.03
CA GLU A 126 -5.80 21.81 -6.69
C GLU A 126 -6.03 20.63 -5.74
N ILE A 127 -5.39 19.48 -5.99
CA ILE A 127 -5.43 18.32 -5.09
C ILE A 127 -4.92 18.73 -3.71
N VAL A 128 -3.72 19.29 -3.64
CA VAL A 128 -3.09 19.72 -2.38
C VAL A 128 -3.97 20.72 -1.65
N ARG A 129 -4.46 21.74 -2.35
CA ARG A 129 -5.33 22.78 -1.76
C ARG A 129 -6.64 22.21 -1.22
N THR A 130 -7.26 21.29 -1.97
CA THR A 130 -8.49 20.63 -1.53
C THR A 130 -8.27 19.81 -0.26
N VAL A 131 -7.20 19.02 -0.23
CA VAL A 131 -6.86 18.22 0.96
C VAL A 131 -6.54 19.09 2.17
N GLU A 132 -5.83 20.22 2.00
CA GLU A 132 -5.60 21.21 3.06
C GLU A 132 -6.91 21.74 3.65
N ILE A 133 -7.88 22.07 2.79
CA ILE A 133 -9.17 22.64 3.20
C ILE A 133 -9.97 21.64 4.03
N ILE A 134 -9.97 20.36 3.68
CA ILE A 134 -10.74 19.31 4.40
C ILE A 134 -9.99 18.70 5.58
N ALA A 135 -8.68 18.83 5.66
CA ALA A 135 -7.82 18.23 6.69
C ALA A 135 -8.26 18.49 8.15
N PRO A 136 -8.89 19.63 8.51
CA PRO A 136 -9.39 19.83 9.88
C PRO A 136 -10.34 18.75 10.36
N GLY A 137 -11.08 18.08 9.48
CA GLY A 137 -12.02 16.99 9.82
C GLY A 137 -11.36 15.62 10.03
N PHE A 138 -10.09 15.45 9.70
CA PHE A 138 -9.43 14.15 9.63
C PHE A 138 -8.22 14.05 10.57
N GLY A 139 -7.96 12.84 11.05
CA GLY A 139 -6.77 12.50 11.82
C GLY A 139 -5.59 12.03 10.97
N GLY A 140 -5.83 11.71 9.69
CA GLY A 140 -4.81 11.33 8.73
C GLY A 140 -5.34 11.31 7.30
N ILE A 141 -4.42 11.30 6.34
CA ILE A 141 -4.70 11.27 4.90
C ILE A 141 -4.04 10.04 4.29
N ASN A 142 -4.83 9.19 3.63
CA ASN A 142 -4.35 8.12 2.76
C ASN A 142 -4.53 8.55 1.31
N LEU A 143 -3.43 8.70 0.58
CA LEU A 143 -3.44 8.91 -0.86
C LEU A 143 -3.50 7.54 -1.55
N GLU A 144 -4.35 7.42 -2.57
CA GLU A 144 -4.63 6.16 -3.24
C GLU A 144 -4.79 6.36 -4.74
N ASP A 145 -4.24 5.46 -5.56
CA ASP A 145 -4.45 5.41 -7.01
C ASP A 145 -4.16 6.74 -7.75
N ILE A 146 -3.20 7.54 -7.26
CA ILE A 146 -2.69 8.74 -7.91
C ILE A 146 -1.44 8.39 -8.72
N SER A 147 -1.45 8.71 -10.01
CA SER A 147 -0.38 8.30 -10.93
C SER A 147 0.97 9.00 -10.67
N ALA A 148 2.06 8.24 -10.81
CA ALA A 148 3.41 8.82 -10.86
C ALA A 148 3.63 9.61 -12.18
N PRO A 149 4.40 10.71 -12.16
CA PRO A 149 5.18 11.23 -11.04
C PRO A 149 4.43 12.17 -10.08
N ARG A 150 3.17 12.55 -10.41
CA ARG A 150 2.39 13.51 -9.61
C ARG A 150 2.21 13.09 -8.15
N CYS A 151 2.00 11.80 -7.90
CA CYS A 151 1.81 11.28 -6.54
C CYS A 151 2.93 11.67 -5.58
N PHE A 152 4.19 11.71 -6.05
CA PHE A 152 5.34 12.11 -5.24
C PHE A 152 5.26 13.57 -4.81
N GLU A 153 4.88 14.45 -5.73
CA GLU A 153 4.77 15.88 -5.46
C GLU A 153 3.57 16.19 -4.55
N VAL A 154 2.43 15.56 -4.78
CA VAL A 154 1.23 15.68 -3.94
C VAL A 154 1.55 15.27 -2.50
N GLU A 155 2.14 14.09 -2.32
CA GLU A 155 2.49 13.59 -0.98
C GLU A 155 3.48 14.52 -0.29
N ARG A 156 4.58 14.90 -0.96
CA ARG A 156 5.60 15.80 -0.40
C ARG A 156 4.98 17.12 0.07
N LYS A 157 4.21 17.80 -0.80
CA LYS A 157 3.57 19.08 -0.47
C LYS A 157 2.61 18.95 0.72
N LEU A 158 1.82 17.87 0.78
CA LEU A 158 0.90 17.65 1.89
C LEU A 158 1.63 17.35 3.19
N ARG A 159 2.70 16.55 3.17
CA ARG A 159 3.52 16.26 4.35
C ARG A 159 4.22 17.50 4.92
N GLU A 160 4.57 18.46 4.07
CA GLU A 160 5.16 19.73 4.48
C GLU A 160 4.13 20.71 5.09
N ARG A 161 2.87 20.62 4.68
CA ARG A 161 1.84 21.63 5.02
C ARG A 161 0.86 21.17 6.09
N LEU A 162 0.68 19.87 6.28
CA LEU A 162 -0.28 19.32 7.23
C LEU A 162 0.39 18.90 8.53
N ASN A 163 -0.33 19.08 9.65
CA ASN A 163 0.05 18.60 10.97
C ASN A 163 -0.65 17.28 11.35
N ILE A 164 -1.01 16.49 10.33
CA ILE A 164 -1.54 15.13 10.44
C ILE A 164 -0.78 14.22 9.48
N PRO A 165 -0.68 12.90 9.74
CA PRO A 165 0.06 11.99 8.88
C PRO A 165 -0.55 11.92 7.48
N VAL A 166 0.33 11.94 6.47
CA VAL A 166 0.01 11.70 5.07
C VAL A 166 0.78 10.48 4.59
N PHE A 167 0.08 9.52 4.01
CA PHE A 167 0.59 8.24 3.57
C PHE A 167 0.08 7.93 2.17
N HIS A 168 0.94 7.53 1.27
CA HIS A 168 0.55 7.04 -0.05
C HIS A 168 0.67 5.51 -0.06
N ASP A 169 -0.45 4.80 -0.09
CA ASP A 169 -0.45 3.35 0.11
C ASP A 169 0.25 2.59 -1.03
N ASP A 170 0.05 3.01 -2.28
CA ASP A 170 0.71 2.36 -3.44
C ASP A 170 2.23 2.45 -3.38
N GLN A 171 2.77 3.46 -2.68
CA GLN A 171 4.20 3.60 -2.44
C GLN A 171 4.60 2.84 -1.18
N HIS A 172 4.20 3.33 -0.04
CA HIS A 172 4.73 2.91 1.26
C HIS A 172 4.11 1.62 1.75
N GLY A 173 2.81 1.41 1.51
CA GLY A 173 2.15 0.14 1.84
C GLY A 173 2.77 -1.02 1.09
N THR A 174 2.97 -0.86 -0.22
CA THR A 174 3.66 -1.85 -1.06
C THR A 174 5.09 -2.09 -0.60
N ALA A 175 5.86 -1.04 -0.30
CA ALA A 175 7.24 -1.17 0.17
C ALA A 175 7.33 -1.96 1.49
N VAL A 176 6.45 -1.68 2.44
CA VAL A 176 6.39 -2.37 3.74
C VAL A 176 6.09 -3.86 3.59
N VAL A 177 5.09 -4.23 2.79
CA VAL A 177 4.73 -5.65 2.63
C VAL A 177 5.75 -6.44 1.83
N VAL A 178 6.40 -5.80 0.85
CA VAL A 178 7.52 -6.40 0.09
C VAL A 178 8.72 -6.64 1.00
N LEU A 179 9.10 -5.67 1.82
CA LEU A 179 10.19 -5.83 2.79
C LEU A 179 9.84 -6.94 3.79
N ALA A 180 8.62 -6.97 4.33
CA ALA A 180 8.19 -8.02 5.26
C ALA A 180 8.30 -9.42 4.65
N ALA A 181 7.85 -9.58 3.41
CA ALA A 181 7.97 -10.83 2.67
C ALA A 181 9.44 -11.22 2.45
N LEU A 182 10.27 -10.25 2.07
CA LEU A 182 11.69 -10.49 1.79
C LEU A 182 12.46 -10.85 3.06
N LEU A 183 12.16 -10.25 4.20
CA LEU A 183 12.74 -10.60 5.50
C LEU A 183 12.52 -12.09 5.85
N ASN A 184 11.33 -12.61 5.63
CA ASN A 184 11.03 -14.02 5.87
C ASN A 184 11.57 -14.94 4.77
N ALA A 185 11.52 -14.52 3.50
CA ALA A 185 12.12 -15.29 2.42
C ALA A 185 13.64 -15.41 2.59
N SER A 186 14.32 -14.35 3.07
CA SER A 186 15.77 -14.35 3.35
C SER A 186 16.16 -15.35 4.42
N LYS A 187 15.35 -15.49 5.49
CA LYS A 187 15.53 -16.53 6.51
C LYS A 187 15.47 -17.94 5.90
N LEU A 188 14.51 -18.19 4.99
CA LEU A 188 14.36 -19.51 4.35
C LEU A 188 15.53 -19.90 3.45
N VAL A 189 16.11 -18.93 2.75
CA VAL A 189 17.26 -19.18 1.86
C VAL A 189 18.61 -18.96 2.56
N ASN A 190 18.58 -18.60 3.85
CA ASN A 190 19.76 -18.35 4.69
C ASN A 190 20.74 -17.35 4.05
N LYS A 191 20.21 -16.23 3.55
CA LYS A 191 21.00 -15.13 2.95
C LYS A 191 20.63 -13.81 3.63
N GLU A 192 21.64 -13.01 3.97
CA GLU A 192 21.42 -11.67 4.52
C GLU A 192 21.03 -10.67 3.43
N LEU A 193 20.07 -9.78 3.72
CA LEU A 193 19.58 -8.76 2.79
C LEU A 193 20.73 -7.93 2.18
N SER A 194 21.73 -7.60 2.97
CA SER A 194 22.89 -6.81 2.55
C SER A 194 23.79 -7.51 1.52
N SER A 195 23.72 -8.84 1.43
CA SER A 195 24.52 -9.64 0.49
C SER A 195 23.76 -10.00 -0.78
N MET A 196 22.44 -9.81 -0.81
CA MET A 196 21.60 -10.24 -1.94
C MET A 196 21.78 -9.34 -3.16
N LYS A 197 21.88 -9.96 -4.33
CA LYS A 197 21.73 -9.28 -5.62
C LYS A 197 20.26 -9.23 -5.99
N ILE A 198 19.68 -8.03 -5.95
CA ILE A 198 18.26 -7.77 -6.18
C ILE A 198 18.08 -7.12 -7.54
N VAL A 199 17.22 -7.70 -8.37
CA VAL A 199 16.81 -7.14 -9.66
C VAL A 199 15.34 -6.75 -9.56
N MET A 200 15.01 -5.52 -9.94
CA MET A 200 13.65 -5.00 -9.88
C MET A 200 13.17 -4.55 -11.25
N SER A 201 11.94 -4.89 -11.61
CA SER A 201 11.24 -4.40 -12.80
C SER A 201 10.09 -3.50 -12.38
N GLY A 202 10.11 -2.25 -12.84
CA GLY A 202 9.15 -1.19 -12.51
C GLY A 202 9.76 -0.12 -11.60
N ALA A 203 9.87 1.10 -12.11
CA ALA A 203 10.37 2.30 -11.40
C ALA A 203 9.27 3.36 -11.29
N GLY A 204 8.02 2.94 -11.16
CA GLY A 204 6.86 3.78 -10.84
C GLY A 204 6.75 4.04 -9.33
N ALA A 205 5.56 4.45 -8.86
CA ALA A 205 5.31 4.77 -7.46
C ALA A 205 5.74 3.63 -6.51
N ALA A 206 5.25 2.41 -6.75
CA ALA A 206 5.58 1.25 -5.93
C ALA A 206 7.08 0.88 -6.01
N GLY A 207 7.63 0.74 -7.21
CA GLY A 207 9.02 0.31 -7.38
C GLY A 207 10.05 1.28 -6.81
N ALA A 208 9.80 2.58 -6.94
CA ALA A 208 10.65 3.60 -6.32
C ALA A 208 10.64 3.49 -4.79
N ALA A 209 9.46 3.37 -4.18
CA ALA A 209 9.32 3.24 -2.73
C ALA A 209 9.91 1.92 -2.19
N VAL A 210 9.69 0.81 -2.91
CA VAL A 210 10.30 -0.49 -2.56
C VAL A 210 11.82 -0.39 -2.58
N ALA A 211 12.41 0.14 -3.65
CA ALA A 211 13.86 0.28 -3.76
C ALA A 211 14.43 1.15 -2.64
N GLN A 212 13.80 2.30 -2.34
CA GLN A 212 14.22 3.18 -1.25
C GLN A 212 14.17 2.47 0.10
N LEU A 213 13.04 1.81 0.42
CA LEU A 213 12.90 1.14 1.72
C LEU A 213 13.88 -0.03 1.87
N LEU A 214 14.13 -0.80 0.82
CA LEU A 214 15.13 -1.88 0.82
C LEU A 214 16.55 -1.33 1.07
N LEU A 215 16.92 -0.19 0.44
CA LEU A 215 18.20 0.48 0.69
C LEU A 215 18.32 0.93 2.14
N HIS A 216 17.26 1.51 2.73
CA HIS A 216 17.25 1.90 4.14
C HIS A 216 17.28 0.69 5.09
N ALA A 217 16.71 -0.43 4.69
CA ALA A 217 16.77 -1.69 5.43
C ALA A 217 18.11 -2.44 5.28
N GLY A 218 19.07 -1.89 4.51
CA GLY A 218 20.42 -2.41 4.40
C GLY A 218 20.74 -3.19 3.12
N ALA A 219 19.85 -3.25 2.13
CA ALA A 219 20.17 -3.78 0.82
C ALA A 219 21.21 -2.89 0.13
N THR A 220 22.24 -3.49 -0.48
CA THR A 220 23.35 -2.74 -1.08
C THR A 220 23.46 -2.92 -2.60
N ASN A 221 22.89 -3.98 -3.14
CA ASN A 221 23.04 -4.35 -4.55
C ASN A 221 21.67 -4.50 -5.22
N ILE A 222 21.09 -3.37 -5.61
CA ILE A 222 19.82 -3.28 -6.33
C ILE A 222 20.07 -2.79 -7.75
N THR A 223 19.55 -3.52 -8.74
CA THR A 223 19.48 -3.09 -10.15
C THR A 223 18.03 -2.90 -10.54
N LEU A 224 17.63 -1.67 -10.87
CA LEU A 224 16.24 -1.30 -11.13
C LEU A 224 16.02 -0.98 -12.61
N PHE A 225 14.94 -1.47 -13.18
CA PHE A 225 14.53 -1.25 -14.58
C PHE A 225 13.22 -0.48 -14.66
N ASP A 226 13.14 0.43 -15.62
CA ASP A 226 11.88 1.00 -16.10
C ASP A 226 11.55 0.47 -17.50
N SER A 227 10.51 1.00 -18.13
CA SER A 227 10.09 0.59 -19.50
C SER A 227 11.13 0.89 -20.60
N LYS A 228 12.14 1.72 -20.31
CA LYS A 228 13.21 2.10 -21.24
C LYS A 228 14.52 1.35 -20.99
N GLY A 229 14.59 0.56 -19.93
CA GLY A 229 15.76 -0.22 -19.57
C GLY A 229 16.28 0.04 -18.15
N VAL A 230 17.54 -0.30 -17.89
CA VAL A 230 18.16 -0.14 -16.57
C VAL A 230 18.25 1.33 -16.15
N LEU A 231 17.93 1.61 -14.89
CA LEU A 231 18.24 2.92 -14.30
C LEU A 231 19.73 3.03 -14.07
N SER A 232 20.34 4.01 -14.70
CA SER A 232 21.77 4.31 -14.57
C SER A 232 22.03 5.81 -14.47
N ARG A 233 23.16 6.16 -13.88
CA ARG A 233 23.61 7.56 -13.75
C ARG A 233 23.88 8.23 -15.10
N ALA A 234 24.08 7.44 -16.17
CA ALA A 234 24.31 7.94 -17.51
C ALA A 234 23.02 8.41 -18.22
N ARG A 235 21.85 7.97 -17.77
CA ARG A 235 20.57 8.33 -18.37
C ARG A 235 20.20 9.79 -18.08
N LYS A 236 19.79 10.52 -19.13
CA LYS A 236 19.41 11.93 -19.06
C LYS A 236 17.91 12.19 -19.12
N ASP A 237 17.13 11.12 -19.33
CA ASP A 237 15.66 11.16 -19.50
C ASP A 237 14.90 10.83 -18.21
N LEU A 238 15.60 10.78 -17.07
CA LEU A 238 15.02 10.44 -15.78
C LEU A 238 14.37 11.69 -15.15
N ASP A 239 13.18 11.52 -14.60
CA ASP A 239 12.59 12.48 -13.67
C ASP A 239 13.40 12.55 -12.37
N PRO A 240 13.20 13.60 -11.52
CA PRO A 240 13.98 13.79 -10.31
C PRO A 240 14.02 12.57 -9.36
N SER A 241 12.89 11.89 -9.18
CA SER A 241 12.80 10.71 -8.30
C SER A 241 13.63 9.54 -8.82
N ARG A 242 13.52 9.23 -10.11
CA ARG A 242 14.32 8.17 -10.74
C ARG A 242 15.79 8.53 -10.83
N ALA A 243 16.12 9.82 -11.03
CA ALA A 243 17.48 10.28 -11.04
C ALA A 243 18.16 10.12 -9.67
N GLU A 244 17.45 10.38 -8.58
CA GLU A 244 17.91 10.12 -7.22
C GLU A 244 18.16 8.61 -6.99
N LEU A 245 17.20 7.77 -7.37
CA LEU A 245 17.38 6.31 -7.28
C LEU A 245 18.57 5.80 -8.08
N ALA A 246 18.80 6.32 -9.28
CA ALA A 246 19.94 5.96 -10.12
C ALA A 246 21.30 6.30 -9.46
N GLN A 247 21.35 7.23 -8.50
CA GLN A 247 22.56 7.49 -7.71
C GLN A 247 22.84 6.43 -6.66
N ARG A 248 21.80 5.75 -6.18
CA ARG A 248 21.85 4.81 -5.05
C ARG A 248 21.69 3.34 -5.47
N THR A 249 21.29 3.07 -6.70
CA THR A 249 21.13 1.75 -7.30
C THR A 249 22.11 1.51 -8.43
N ASN A 250 22.17 0.30 -8.95
CA ASN A 250 23.07 -0.08 -10.05
C ASN A 250 24.53 0.38 -9.83
N MET A 251 25.05 0.11 -8.62
CA MET A 251 26.38 0.60 -8.21
C MET A 251 27.50 0.04 -9.07
N ASN A 252 27.29 -1.11 -9.74
CA ASN A 252 28.23 -1.75 -10.63
C ASN A 252 28.16 -1.21 -12.08
N ASN A 253 27.32 -0.18 -12.35
CA ASN A 253 27.07 0.38 -13.67
C ASN A 253 26.73 -0.70 -14.70
N PHE A 254 25.88 -1.66 -14.31
CA PHE A 254 25.40 -2.69 -15.22
C PHE A 254 24.66 -2.04 -16.40
N GLU A 255 24.99 -2.48 -17.60
CA GLU A 255 24.33 -2.11 -18.85
C GLU A 255 23.89 -3.42 -19.52
N GLY A 256 22.60 -3.55 -19.80
CA GLY A 256 22.05 -4.77 -20.41
C GLY A 256 20.56 -4.91 -20.20
N THR A 257 20.03 -6.02 -20.62
CA THR A 257 18.62 -6.37 -20.51
C THR A 257 18.24 -6.88 -19.13
N LEU A 258 16.93 -6.93 -18.85
CA LEU A 258 16.41 -7.49 -17.59
C LEU A 258 16.84 -8.96 -17.42
N GLY A 259 16.74 -9.78 -18.49
CA GLY A 259 17.16 -11.19 -18.45
C GLY A 259 18.66 -11.38 -18.17
N GLU A 260 19.52 -10.50 -18.69
CA GLU A 260 20.96 -10.53 -18.39
C GLU A 260 21.25 -10.12 -16.93
N ALA A 261 20.49 -9.16 -16.39
CA ALA A 261 20.61 -8.77 -14.97
C ALA A 261 20.23 -9.89 -14.01
N LEU A 262 19.28 -10.75 -14.40
CA LEU A 262 18.81 -11.89 -13.59
C LEU A 262 19.87 -12.98 -13.46
N VAL A 263 20.86 -13.04 -14.32
CA VAL A 263 21.92 -14.06 -14.21
C VAL A 263 22.65 -13.94 -12.86
N GLY A 264 22.56 -15.01 -12.05
CA GLY A 264 23.14 -15.07 -10.71
C GLY A 264 22.53 -14.08 -9.70
N SER A 265 21.33 -13.55 -9.96
CA SER A 265 20.62 -12.72 -8.97
C SER A 265 19.90 -13.61 -7.93
N ASP A 266 19.82 -13.13 -6.69
CA ASP A 266 19.16 -13.82 -5.59
C ASP A 266 17.65 -13.53 -5.57
N VAL A 267 17.26 -12.31 -5.95
CA VAL A 267 15.90 -11.83 -5.84
C VAL A 267 15.46 -11.11 -7.12
N PHE A 268 14.27 -11.45 -7.60
CA PHE A 268 13.51 -10.65 -8.56
C PHE A 268 12.29 -10.05 -7.87
N ILE A 269 12.06 -8.74 -8.06
CA ILE A 269 10.85 -8.04 -7.61
C ILE A 269 10.24 -7.32 -8.82
N GLY A 270 9.06 -7.77 -9.23
CA GLY A 270 8.28 -7.16 -10.30
C GLY A 270 7.11 -6.33 -9.74
N VAL A 271 7.02 -5.08 -10.15
CA VAL A 271 5.92 -4.13 -9.91
C VAL A 271 5.65 -3.34 -11.19
N SER A 272 5.58 -4.03 -12.32
CA SER A 272 5.62 -3.44 -13.66
C SER A 272 4.47 -3.90 -14.55
N GLN A 273 4.73 -4.80 -15.47
CA GLN A 273 3.79 -5.28 -16.47
C GLN A 273 3.82 -6.82 -16.54
N PRO A 274 2.74 -7.45 -17.02
CA PRO A 274 2.69 -8.89 -17.14
C PRO A 274 3.73 -9.44 -18.14
N ASN A 275 4.20 -10.65 -17.87
CA ASN A 275 5.03 -11.46 -18.79
C ASN A 275 6.35 -10.79 -19.23
N VAL A 276 7.04 -10.07 -18.34
CA VAL A 276 8.33 -9.42 -18.63
C VAL A 276 9.53 -10.33 -18.42
N ILE A 277 9.37 -11.47 -17.72
CA ILE A 277 10.38 -12.51 -17.54
C ILE A 277 9.80 -13.90 -17.83
N THR A 278 10.67 -14.86 -18.06
CA THR A 278 10.34 -16.26 -18.41
C THR A 278 10.94 -17.24 -17.40
N GLY A 279 10.49 -18.49 -17.41
CA GLY A 279 11.11 -19.56 -16.63
C GLY A 279 12.60 -19.75 -16.92
N ALA A 280 13.01 -19.58 -18.19
CA ALA A 280 14.43 -19.65 -18.60
C ALA A 280 15.28 -18.50 -18.02
N ASP A 281 14.69 -17.35 -17.68
CA ASP A 281 15.41 -16.28 -16.99
C ASP A 281 15.57 -16.61 -15.50
N ILE A 282 14.54 -17.19 -14.86
CA ILE A 282 14.62 -17.61 -13.45
C ILE A 282 15.62 -18.76 -13.28
N GLU A 283 15.68 -19.70 -14.23
CA GLU A 283 16.66 -20.81 -14.20
C GLU A 283 18.11 -20.31 -14.12
N LYS A 284 18.40 -19.11 -14.65
CA LYS A 284 19.73 -18.51 -14.60
C LYS A 284 20.02 -17.71 -13.31
N MET A 285 19.01 -17.52 -12.46
CA MET A 285 19.19 -16.89 -11.16
C MET A 285 20.06 -17.75 -10.23
N ALA A 286 20.43 -17.19 -9.10
CA ALA A 286 21.19 -17.95 -8.08
C ALA A 286 20.36 -19.11 -7.52
N GLN A 287 21.05 -20.11 -6.98
CA GLN A 287 20.40 -21.20 -6.25
C GLN A 287 19.54 -20.62 -5.11
N ASP A 288 18.38 -21.26 -4.86
CA ASP A 288 17.38 -20.83 -3.88
C ASP A 288 16.89 -19.39 -4.10
N SER A 289 16.67 -19.01 -5.36
CA SER A 289 16.20 -17.67 -5.74
C SER A 289 14.78 -17.36 -5.22
N ILE A 290 14.49 -16.07 -5.07
CA ILE A 290 13.23 -15.51 -4.59
C ILE A 290 12.61 -14.70 -5.74
N VAL A 291 11.34 -14.94 -6.06
CA VAL A 291 10.61 -14.26 -7.13
C VAL A 291 9.32 -13.66 -6.59
N PHE A 292 9.23 -12.34 -6.57
CA PHE A 292 8.02 -11.58 -6.25
C PHE A 292 7.48 -10.96 -7.54
N ALA A 293 6.38 -11.49 -8.08
CA ALA A 293 5.75 -11.03 -9.30
C ALA A 293 4.40 -10.40 -8.96
N LEU A 294 4.39 -9.07 -8.79
CA LEU A 294 3.31 -8.32 -8.12
C LEU A 294 2.43 -7.52 -9.06
N ALA A 295 2.69 -7.52 -10.38
CA ALA A 295 1.84 -6.85 -11.35
C ALA A 295 0.40 -7.38 -11.30
N ASN A 296 -0.57 -6.48 -11.45
CA ASN A 296 -1.99 -6.78 -11.43
C ASN A 296 -2.65 -6.34 -12.74
N PRO A 297 -3.64 -7.10 -13.28
CA PRO A 297 -4.18 -8.37 -12.77
C PRO A 297 -3.29 -9.60 -13.06
N ASP A 298 -2.40 -9.50 -14.02
CA ASP A 298 -1.51 -10.59 -14.43
C ASP A 298 -0.08 -10.29 -13.99
N PRO A 299 0.60 -11.26 -13.33
CA PRO A 299 1.96 -11.07 -12.82
C PRO A 299 3.01 -11.07 -13.94
N GLU A 300 4.23 -10.63 -13.61
CA GLU A 300 5.39 -10.58 -14.50
C GLU A 300 5.79 -11.94 -15.09
N ILE A 301 5.41 -13.01 -14.42
CA ILE A 301 5.53 -14.40 -14.87
C ILE A 301 4.41 -15.24 -14.25
N ASN A 302 4.00 -16.29 -14.91
CA ASN A 302 3.09 -17.27 -14.33
C ASN A 302 3.70 -17.89 -13.07
N PRO A 303 3.05 -17.79 -11.87
CA PRO A 303 3.62 -18.26 -10.62
C PRO A 303 3.90 -19.78 -10.59
N ILE A 304 3.12 -20.58 -11.32
CA ILE A 304 3.33 -22.03 -11.42
C ILE A 304 4.59 -22.32 -12.24
N GLU A 305 4.89 -21.51 -13.25
CA GLU A 305 6.12 -21.62 -14.02
C GLU A 305 7.32 -21.20 -13.17
N ALA A 306 7.23 -20.05 -12.48
CA ALA A 306 8.28 -19.56 -11.61
C ALA A 306 8.65 -20.56 -10.50
N ALA A 307 7.68 -21.24 -9.92
CA ALA A 307 7.87 -22.22 -8.85
C ALA A 307 8.64 -23.49 -9.27
N LYS A 308 8.86 -23.71 -10.56
CA LYS A 308 9.71 -24.80 -11.04
C LYS A 308 11.20 -24.54 -10.81
N PHE A 309 11.59 -23.28 -10.72
CA PHE A 309 12.99 -22.83 -10.67
C PHE A 309 13.32 -22.04 -9.41
N ALA A 310 12.39 -21.24 -8.89
CA ALA A 310 12.59 -20.42 -7.69
C ALA A 310 12.22 -21.17 -6.42
N LYS A 311 12.95 -20.91 -5.33
CA LYS A 311 12.68 -21.47 -3.99
C LYS A 311 11.43 -20.85 -3.35
N VAL A 312 11.24 -19.54 -3.53
CA VAL A 312 10.11 -18.80 -2.99
C VAL A 312 9.47 -17.99 -4.11
N VAL A 313 8.17 -18.13 -4.26
CA VAL A 313 7.37 -17.32 -5.19
C VAL A 313 6.26 -16.63 -4.42
N ALA A 314 6.07 -15.33 -4.68
CA ALA A 314 4.97 -14.55 -4.13
C ALA A 314 4.33 -13.68 -5.23
N THR A 315 3.04 -13.37 -5.05
CA THR A 315 2.27 -12.52 -5.98
C THR A 315 1.36 -11.56 -5.23
N GLY A 316 0.77 -10.57 -5.94
CA GLY A 316 -0.32 -9.75 -5.41
C GLY A 316 -1.67 -10.47 -5.36
N ARG A 317 -1.80 -11.63 -6.00
CA ARG A 317 -3.08 -12.36 -6.19
C ARG A 317 -3.43 -13.21 -4.98
N SER A 318 -4.72 -13.25 -4.63
CA SER A 318 -5.25 -14.04 -3.51
C SER A 318 -5.44 -15.53 -3.83
N ASP A 319 -5.34 -15.92 -5.10
CA ASP A 319 -5.51 -17.31 -5.56
C ASP A 319 -4.18 -18.10 -5.62
N TYR A 320 -3.07 -17.48 -5.20
CA TYR A 320 -1.76 -18.11 -5.06
C TYR A 320 -1.23 -18.00 -3.62
N PRO A 321 -0.31 -18.89 -3.20
CA PRO A 321 0.41 -18.74 -1.93
C PRO A 321 1.19 -17.42 -1.84
N ASN A 322 1.50 -16.99 -0.61
CA ASN A 322 2.29 -15.80 -0.35
C ASN A 322 1.71 -14.52 -1.00
N GLN A 323 0.43 -14.25 -0.75
CA GLN A 323 -0.19 -13.01 -1.24
C GLN A 323 0.47 -11.79 -0.57
N ILE A 324 1.25 -11.02 -1.32
CA ILE A 324 1.79 -9.73 -0.90
C ILE A 324 0.70 -8.67 -1.14
N ASN A 325 0.10 -8.16 -0.06
CA ASN A 325 -1.03 -7.25 -0.14
C ASN A 325 -0.90 -6.14 0.91
N ASN A 326 -1.09 -4.89 0.49
CA ASN A 326 -0.98 -3.68 1.32
C ASN A 326 -1.90 -3.70 2.54
N VAL A 327 -2.97 -4.49 2.52
CA VAL A 327 -3.88 -4.66 3.65
C VAL A 327 -3.19 -5.19 4.92
N LEU A 328 -2.05 -5.83 4.79
CA LEU A 328 -1.21 -6.22 5.92
C LEU A 328 -0.55 -5.02 6.61
N ALA A 329 -0.38 -3.89 5.90
CA ALA A 329 0.37 -2.72 6.36
C ALA A 329 -0.54 -1.56 6.78
N PHE A 330 -1.27 -0.96 5.81
CA PHE A 330 -1.89 0.36 6.01
C PHE A 330 -2.88 0.45 7.18
N PRO A 331 -3.73 -0.56 7.47
CA PRO A 331 -4.67 -0.43 8.58
C PRO A 331 -3.95 -0.31 9.92
N GLY A 332 -2.95 -1.17 10.15
CA GLY A 332 -2.13 -1.16 11.36
C GLY A 332 -1.27 0.10 11.47
N ILE A 333 -0.69 0.56 10.36
CA ILE A 333 0.09 1.81 10.33
C ILE A 333 -0.78 2.99 10.77
N PHE A 334 -1.94 3.19 10.15
CA PHE A 334 -2.84 4.28 10.54
C PHE A 334 -3.38 4.14 11.95
N ARG A 335 -3.66 2.92 12.41
CA ARG A 335 -4.04 2.71 13.81
C ARG A 335 -2.94 3.19 14.76
N GLY A 336 -1.69 2.83 14.49
CA GLY A 336 -0.54 3.27 15.29
C GLY A 336 -0.31 4.78 15.24
N LEU A 337 -0.42 5.40 14.05
CA LEU A 337 -0.30 6.85 13.88
C LEU A 337 -1.42 7.62 14.59
N LEU A 338 -2.67 7.15 14.46
CA LEU A 338 -3.81 7.74 15.14
C LEU A 338 -3.71 7.58 16.66
N ASP A 339 -3.21 6.48 17.18
CA ASP A 339 -3.09 6.25 18.62
C ASP A 339 -1.92 7.02 19.25
N SER A 340 -0.77 7.08 18.55
CA SER A 340 0.41 7.82 19.01
C SER A 340 0.28 9.34 18.85
N GLY A 341 -0.50 9.80 17.88
CA GLY A 341 -0.55 11.20 17.46
C GLY A 341 0.65 11.63 16.62
N ALA A 342 1.42 10.69 16.10
CA ALA A 342 2.53 10.99 15.21
C ALA A 342 2.04 11.63 13.91
N ILE A 343 2.74 12.65 13.47
CA ILE A 343 2.43 13.41 12.24
C ILE A 343 3.39 13.06 11.09
N HIS A 344 4.59 12.57 11.42
CA HIS A 344 5.59 12.19 10.42
C HIS A 344 5.71 10.68 10.32
N ILE A 345 5.76 10.20 9.09
CA ILE A 345 6.01 8.79 8.77
C ILE A 345 7.45 8.70 8.29
N THR A 346 8.30 8.10 9.12
CA THR A 346 9.74 7.95 8.84
C THR A 346 10.05 6.55 8.32
N ASP A 347 11.23 6.37 7.74
CA ASP A 347 11.67 5.05 7.26
C ASP A 347 11.76 4.04 8.41
N GLU A 348 12.12 4.48 9.63
CA GLU A 348 12.13 3.63 10.82
C GLU A 348 10.74 3.10 11.17
N ILE A 349 9.70 3.92 11.00
CA ILE A 349 8.30 3.48 11.19
C ILE A 349 7.93 2.43 10.14
N LEU A 350 8.30 2.64 8.88
CA LEU A 350 8.01 1.70 7.79
C LEU A 350 8.77 0.38 7.97
N ILE A 351 10.04 0.43 8.33
CA ILE A 351 10.86 -0.76 8.60
C ILE A 351 10.32 -1.51 9.83
N ALA A 352 9.97 -0.82 10.92
CA ALA A 352 9.38 -1.43 12.09
C ALA A 352 8.04 -2.12 11.77
N SER A 353 7.24 -1.51 10.89
CA SER A 353 5.99 -2.10 10.41
C SER A 353 6.24 -3.39 9.60
N ALA A 354 7.26 -3.39 8.73
CA ALA A 354 7.64 -4.57 7.96
C ALA A 354 8.11 -5.73 8.87
N HIS A 355 8.93 -5.44 9.88
CA HIS A 355 9.32 -6.44 10.87
C HIS A 355 8.13 -7.00 11.64
N ALA A 356 7.20 -6.13 12.08
CA ALA A 356 6.01 -6.55 12.80
C ALA A 356 5.12 -7.50 11.97
N ILE A 357 4.97 -7.24 10.66
CA ILE A 357 4.26 -8.14 9.74
C ILE A 357 5.03 -9.47 9.61
N ALA A 358 6.33 -9.42 9.37
CA ALA A 358 7.17 -10.62 9.21
C ALA A 358 7.12 -11.52 10.46
N ASP A 359 7.18 -10.95 11.66
CA ASP A 359 7.18 -11.66 12.93
C ASP A 359 5.82 -12.30 13.29
N CYS A 360 4.74 -11.94 12.59
CA CYS A 360 3.46 -12.65 12.68
C CYS A 360 3.57 -14.08 12.14
N VAL A 361 4.47 -14.33 11.18
CA VAL A 361 4.80 -15.68 10.71
C VAL A 361 5.83 -16.29 11.67
N LYS A 362 5.40 -17.25 12.49
CA LYS A 362 6.30 -17.91 13.44
C LYS A 362 7.27 -18.83 12.70
N ASP A 363 8.51 -18.95 13.19
CA ASP A 363 9.59 -19.74 12.56
C ASP A 363 9.17 -21.17 12.23
N LYS A 364 8.36 -21.81 13.09
CA LYS A 364 7.83 -23.17 12.87
C LYS A 364 6.84 -23.28 11.70
N ALA A 365 6.20 -22.19 11.33
CA ALA A 365 5.23 -22.12 10.22
C ALA A 365 5.88 -21.62 8.93
N LEU A 366 7.05 -20.98 9.05
CA LEU A 366 7.75 -20.38 7.93
C LEU A 366 8.12 -21.47 6.90
N SER A 367 7.68 -21.26 5.66
CA SER A 367 7.90 -22.20 4.55
C SER A 367 7.89 -21.47 3.22
N PRO A 368 8.37 -22.10 2.12
CA PRO A 368 8.34 -21.47 0.80
C PRO A 368 6.96 -21.00 0.32
N VAL A 369 5.90 -21.54 0.88
CA VAL A 369 4.49 -21.19 0.54
C VAL A 369 3.80 -20.37 1.66
N TYR A 370 4.53 -19.99 2.71
CA TYR A 370 4.00 -19.18 3.81
C TYR A 370 5.08 -18.27 4.40
N ILE A 371 5.38 -17.15 3.70
CA ILE A 371 6.35 -16.13 4.10
C ILE A 371 5.70 -14.84 4.62
N VAL A 372 4.40 -14.66 4.38
CA VAL A 372 3.61 -13.55 4.91
C VAL A 372 2.36 -14.11 5.60
N PRO A 373 1.86 -13.44 6.66
CA PRO A 373 0.64 -13.88 7.32
C PRO A 373 -0.57 -13.73 6.39
N SER A 374 -1.65 -14.46 6.71
CA SER A 374 -2.94 -14.24 6.05
C SER A 374 -3.41 -12.80 6.29
N VAL A 375 -4.03 -12.18 5.29
CA VAL A 375 -4.68 -10.87 5.43
C VAL A 375 -5.80 -10.88 6.49
N PHE A 376 -6.32 -12.06 6.84
CA PHE A 376 -7.34 -12.24 7.87
C PHE A 376 -6.77 -12.59 9.25
N ASP A 377 -5.44 -12.62 9.42
CA ASP A 377 -4.85 -12.81 10.74
C ASP A 377 -5.08 -11.57 11.61
N ILE A 378 -5.89 -11.74 12.65
CA ILE A 378 -6.32 -10.67 13.57
C ILE A 378 -5.16 -10.05 14.37
N ASN A 379 -4.00 -10.69 14.40
CA ASN A 379 -2.83 -10.21 15.14
C ASN A 379 -2.00 -9.19 14.33
N VAL A 380 -2.13 -9.15 13.01
CA VAL A 380 -1.27 -8.32 12.13
C VAL A 380 -1.47 -6.84 12.42
N ALA A 381 -2.68 -6.32 12.29
CA ALA A 381 -2.93 -4.89 12.47
C ALA A 381 -2.56 -4.38 13.89
N PRO A 382 -2.87 -5.11 14.99
CA PRO A 382 -2.38 -4.75 16.32
C PRO A 382 -0.85 -4.77 16.46
N ALA A 383 -0.17 -5.75 15.87
CA ALA A 383 1.29 -5.83 15.91
C ALA A 383 1.94 -4.66 15.18
N VAL A 384 1.46 -4.34 13.98
CA VAL A 384 1.92 -3.19 13.20
C VAL A 384 1.65 -1.88 13.96
N ALA A 385 0.45 -1.71 14.53
CA ALA A 385 0.13 -0.51 15.30
C ALA A 385 1.06 -0.32 16.50
N ALA A 386 1.35 -1.40 17.24
CA ALA A 386 2.29 -1.37 18.36
C ALA A 386 3.71 -0.98 17.92
N ALA A 387 4.19 -1.51 16.79
CA ALA A 387 5.49 -1.18 16.23
C ALA A 387 5.58 0.30 15.81
N VAL A 388 4.52 0.83 15.16
CA VAL A 388 4.43 2.24 14.79
C VAL A 388 4.48 3.14 16.03
N ILE A 389 3.70 2.83 17.07
CA ILE A 389 3.69 3.60 18.34
C ILE A 389 5.09 3.60 18.97
N ALA A 390 5.78 2.47 18.99
CA ALA A 390 7.13 2.37 19.56
C ALA A 390 8.14 3.19 18.76
N ALA A 391 8.15 3.07 17.42
CA ALA A 391 9.05 3.80 16.54
C ALA A 391 8.82 5.31 16.57
N SER A 392 7.55 5.74 16.68
CA SER A 392 7.18 7.18 16.76
C SER A 392 7.75 7.87 18.00
N LYS A 393 7.85 7.17 19.14
CA LYS A 393 8.45 7.72 20.37
C LYS A 393 9.95 7.97 20.23
N VAL A 394 10.66 7.05 19.60
CA VAL A 394 12.11 7.17 19.36
C VAL A 394 12.42 8.34 18.43
N SER A 395 11.58 8.59 17.44
CA SER A 395 11.76 9.72 16.49
C SER A 395 11.51 11.08 17.18
N SER A 396 10.58 11.17 18.13
CA SER A 396 10.29 12.41 18.87
C SER A 396 11.35 12.76 19.92
N GLU A 397 12.15 11.80 20.39
CA GLU A 397 13.26 12.04 21.33
C GLU A 397 14.55 12.50 20.61
N LYS A 398 14.64 12.31 19.28
CA LYS A 398 15.81 12.68 18.46
C LYS A 398 15.65 14.03 17.75
N SER A 399 14.45 14.60 17.71
CA SER A 399 14.14 15.91 17.11
C SER A 399 14.07 17.00 18.19
#